data_21ef0e6aa4f31b8eeb3e16bd2c363c29
#
_entry.id   21ef0e6aa4f31b8eeb3e16bd2c363c29
#
_cell.length_a   1.000
_cell.length_b   1.000
_cell.length_c   1.000
_cell.angle_alpha   90.00
_cell.angle_beta   90.00
_cell.angle_gamma   90.00
#
_symmetry.space_group_name_H-M   'P 1'
#
loop_
_entity.id
_entity.type
_entity.pdbx_description
1 polymer ?
#
loop_
_entity_poly.entity_id
_entity_poly.type
_entity_poly.pdbx_seq_one_letter_code
_entity_poly.pdbx_strand_id
1 'polypeptide(L)'
;MSKADCRSRLVEVGTRLFAERGLHGVSIRELSQAAGTSISMVSYCFGGKEGLYAAVLEGQFACFEQIDALHQERGEPLQLLETYLRWTIQRHRNNPHLLRFYTSELTNPTAFFPSIVAPAISKVIRVLSEVIEDGVQLGVFRKEIHAVNASLALAGMVNYFFLSLLATESLISHAPEQDEQLVQQYLLIFTKGIMTT
;
A
#
# COMPACT_ATOMS: atom_id res chain seq x y z
N MET A 1 -26.48 13.80 14.20
CA MET A 1 -25.44 13.05 13.50
C MET A 1 -25.82 11.58 13.56
N SER A 2 -25.95 10.89 12.42
CA SER A 2 -26.28 9.47 12.43
C SER A 2 -25.10 8.64 12.97
N LYS A 3 -25.37 7.38 13.36
CA LYS A 3 -24.30 6.45 13.80
C LYS A 3 -23.28 6.20 12.67
N ALA A 4 -23.75 6.11 11.43
CA ALA A 4 -22.88 5.93 10.27
C ALA A 4 -21.96 7.13 10.05
N ASP A 5 -22.48 8.35 10.16
CA ASP A 5 -21.70 9.60 10.03
C ASP A 5 -20.61 9.69 11.10
N CYS A 6 -20.96 9.31 12.34
CA CYS A 6 -20.01 9.31 13.46
C CYS A 6 -18.87 8.30 13.24
N ARG A 7 -19.21 7.08 12.76
CA ARG A 7 -18.22 6.04 12.47
C ARG A 7 -17.26 6.47 11.35
N SER A 8 -17.78 7.00 10.26
CA SER A 8 -16.96 7.46 9.13
C SER A 8 -16.01 8.59 9.54
N ARG A 9 -16.52 9.56 10.33
CA ARG A 9 -15.72 10.68 10.81
C ARG A 9 -14.62 10.23 11.78
N LEU A 10 -14.89 9.25 12.64
CA LEU A 10 -13.87 8.68 13.53
C LEU A 10 -12.78 7.96 12.74
N VAL A 11 -13.12 7.22 11.69
CA VAL A 11 -12.14 6.59 10.81
C VAL A 11 -11.30 7.64 10.08
N GLU A 12 -11.89 8.68 9.51
CA GLU A 12 -11.18 9.77 8.84
C GLU A 12 -10.18 10.47 9.80
N VAL A 13 -10.64 10.89 10.96
CA VAL A 13 -9.79 11.51 11.99
C VAL A 13 -8.71 10.56 12.49
N GLY A 14 -9.08 9.30 12.73
CA GLY A 14 -8.15 8.24 13.14
C GLY A 14 -7.07 8.01 12.11
N THR A 15 -7.44 7.95 10.83
CA THR A 15 -6.49 7.80 9.72
C THR A 15 -5.41 8.88 9.76
N ARG A 16 -5.80 10.14 9.85
CA ARG A 16 -4.85 11.26 9.91
C ARG A 16 -3.96 11.19 11.15
N LEU A 17 -4.56 11.10 12.35
CA LEU A 17 -3.82 11.16 13.61
C LEU A 17 -2.89 9.96 13.79
N PHE A 18 -3.35 8.77 13.46
CA PHE A 18 -2.52 7.55 13.54
C PHE A 18 -1.41 7.52 12.50
N ALA A 19 -1.65 8.02 11.28
CA ALA A 19 -0.61 8.16 10.27
C ALA A 19 0.52 9.11 10.71
N GLU A 20 0.19 10.15 11.47
CA GLU A 20 1.17 11.13 11.95
C GLU A 20 1.96 10.64 13.17
N ARG A 21 1.32 9.92 14.10
CA ARG A 21 1.87 9.67 15.43
C ARG A 21 1.84 8.20 15.89
N GLY A 22 1.34 7.31 15.04
CA GLY A 22 1.17 5.89 15.35
C GLY A 22 0.07 5.62 16.39
N LEU A 23 -0.18 4.34 16.67
CA LEU A 23 -1.20 3.90 17.64
C LEU A 23 -0.95 4.48 19.04
N HIS A 24 0.29 4.43 19.52
CA HIS A 24 0.63 4.80 20.91
C HIS A 24 0.73 6.32 21.11
N GLY A 25 1.00 7.10 20.05
CA GLY A 25 1.13 8.55 20.10
C GLY A 25 -0.20 9.31 20.10
N VAL A 26 -1.36 8.61 20.06
CA VAL A 26 -2.69 9.22 20.00
C VAL A 26 -3.55 8.73 21.17
N SER A 27 -4.21 9.64 21.86
CA SER A 27 -5.15 9.32 22.94
C SER A 27 -6.59 9.21 22.42
N ILE A 28 -7.42 8.40 23.10
CA ILE A 28 -8.86 8.30 22.79
C ILE A 28 -9.60 9.64 22.96
N ARG A 29 -9.10 10.50 23.88
CA ARG A 29 -9.67 11.84 24.11
C ARG A 29 -9.42 12.75 22.91
N GLU A 30 -8.21 12.74 22.34
CA GLU A 30 -7.89 13.51 21.13
C GLU A 30 -8.71 13.04 19.93
N LEU A 31 -8.87 11.73 19.75
CA LEU A 31 -9.71 11.15 18.69
C LEU A 31 -11.15 11.63 18.81
N SER A 32 -11.74 11.53 20.01
CA SER A 32 -13.12 11.94 20.26
C SER A 32 -13.31 13.45 20.06
N GLN A 33 -12.38 14.26 20.56
CA GLN A 33 -12.41 15.71 20.41
C GLN A 33 -12.28 16.15 18.94
N ALA A 34 -11.32 15.60 18.23
CA ALA A 34 -11.10 15.92 16.81
C ALA A 34 -12.26 15.46 15.92
N ALA A 35 -12.93 14.36 16.28
CA ALA A 35 -14.11 13.86 15.57
C ALA A 35 -15.42 14.58 15.99
N GLY A 36 -15.37 15.48 17.00
CA GLY A 36 -16.56 16.15 17.54
C GLY A 36 -17.57 15.18 18.17
N THR A 37 -17.07 14.16 18.88
CA THR A 37 -17.88 13.11 19.50
C THR A 37 -17.43 12.84 20.94
N SER A 38 -18.09 11.90 21.63
CA SER A 38 -17.70 11.48 22.98
C SER A 38 -16.77 10.27 22.98
N ILE A 39 -16.01 10.09 24.06
CA ILE A 39 -15.18 8.89 24.28
C ILE A 39 -16.03 7.62 24.26
N SER A 40 -17.24 7.68 24.86
CA SER A 40 -18.17 6.56 24.86
C SER A 40 -18.59 6.14 23.47
N MET A 41 -18.63 7.08 22.51
CA MET A 41 -18.96 6.79 21.12
C MET A 41 -17.82 6.05 20.40
N VAL A 42 -16.57 6.36 20.69
CA VAL A 42 -15.42 5.59 20.17
C VAL A 42 -15.49 4.15 20.67
N SER A 43 -15.73 3.98 21.98
CA SER A 43 -15.88 2.64 22.59
C SER A 43 -17.08 1.87 22.02
N TYR A 44 -18.19 2.54 21.80
CA TYR A 44 -19.40 1.95 21.23
C TYR A 44 -19.23 1.50 19.77
N CYS A 45 -18.54 2.31 18.93
CA CYS A 45 -18.38 2.03 17.51
C CYS A 45 -17.25 1.05 17.20
N PHE A 46 -16.20 1.02 18.03
CA PHE A 46 -14.96 0.31 17.72
C PHE A 46 -14.40 -0.53 18.88
N GLY A 47 -15.03 -0.53 20.05
CA GLY A 47 -14.50 -1.21 21.24
C GLY A 47 -13.34 -0.48 21.92
N GLY A 48 -12.95 0.70 21.42
CA GLY A 48 -11.84 1.50 21.94
C GLY A 48 -10.91 2.03 20.86
N LYS A 49 -9.78 2.57 21.29
CA LYS A 49 -8.77 3.16 20.41
C LYS A 49 -8.13 2.10 19.49
N GLU A 50 -7.83 0.96 20.05
CA GLU A 50 -7.24 -0.19 19.34
C GLU A 50 -8.16 -0.71 18.23
N GLY A 51 -9.46 -0.85 18.51
CA GLY A 51 -10.43 -1.25 17.50
C GLY A 51 -10.64 -0.19 16.41
N LEU A 52 -10.54 1.09 16.74
CA LEU A 52 -10.51 2.16 15.73
C LEU A 52 -9.25 2.07 14.86
N TYR A 53 -8.09 1.78 15.45
CA TYR A 53 -6.85 1.61 14.72
C TYR A 53 -6.93 0.40 13.76
N ALA A 54 -7.46 -0.73 14.23
CA ALA A 54 -7.71 -1.90 13.38
C ALA A 54 -8.61 -1.55 12.18
N ALA A 55 -9.72 -0.85 12.42
CA ALA A 55 -10.62 -0.42 11.34
C ALA A 55 -9.97 0.55 10.35
N VAL A 56 -9.05 1.41 10.81
CA VAL A 56 -8.22 2.26 9.94
C VAL A 56 -7.28 1.41 9.10
N LEU A 57 -6.55 0.46 9.71
CA LEU A 57 -5.66 -0.45 8.97
C LEU A 57 -6.44 -1.26 7.93
N GLU A 58 -7.57 -1.84 8.29
CA GLU A 58 -8.45 -2.56 7.35
C GLU A 58 -8.80 -1.68 6.15
N GLY A 59 -9.23 -0.44 6.38
CA GLY A 59 -9.52 0.51 5.31
C GLY A 59 -8.32 0.87 4.43
N GLN A 60 -7.12 1.02 5.04
CA GLN A 60 -5.89 1.33 4.31
C GLN A 60 -5.42 0.15 3.44
N PHE A 61 -5.59 -1.07 3.93
CA PHE A 61 -5.10 -2.28 3.26
C PHE A 61 -6.17 -3.04 2.44
N ALA A 62 -7.47 -2.67 2.53
CA ALA A 62 -8.56 -3.29 1.78
C ALA A 62 -8.34 -3.27 0.26
N CYS A 63 -7.68 -2.24 -0.27
CA CYS A 63 -7.42 -2.12 -1.70
C CYS A 63 -6.45 -3.19 -2.25
N PHE A 64 -5.70 -3.89 -1.39
CA PHE A 64 -4.88 -5.04 -1.82
C PHE A 64 -5.74 -6.25 -2.26
N GLU A 65 -7.03 -6.27 -1.91
CA GLU A 65 -7.95 -7.28 -2.44
C GLU A 65 -8.12 -7.17 -3.96
N GLN A 66 -8.01 -5.95 -4.51
CA GLN A 66 -8.14 -5.69 -5.95
C GLN A 66 -6.96 -6.22 -6.77
N ILE A 67 -5.83 -6.59 -6.14
CA ILE A 67 -4.67 -7.13 -6.85
C ILE A 67 -4.99 -8.47 -7.54
N ASP A 68 -6.01 -9.21 -7.06
CA ASP A 68 -6.43 -10.47 -7.70
C ASP A 68 -6.98 -10.24 -9.11
N ALA A 69 -7.51 -9.04 -9.40
CA ALA A 69 -7.95 -8.69 -10.75
C ALA A 69 -6.80 -8.72 -11.75
N LEU A 70 -5.59 -8.34 -11.33
CA LEU A 70 -4.38 -8.45 -12.17
C LEU A 70 -4.10 -9.89 -12.62
N HIS A 71 -4.30 -10.86 -11.73
CA HIS A 71 -4.08 -12.27 -12.07
C HIS A 71 -5.21 -12.87 -12.92
N GLN A 72 -6.43 -12.31 -12.81
CA GLN A 72 -7.58 -12.74 -13.61
C GLN A 72 -7.55 -12.16 -15.04
N GLU A 73 -6.86 -11.05 -15.26
CA GLU A 73 -6.57 -10.52 -16.58
C GLU A 73 -5.57 -11.45 -17.27
N ARG A 74 -6.06 -12.23 -18.26
CA ARG A 74 -5.20 -13.04 -19.15
C ARG A 74 -4.41 -12.11 -20.04
N GLY A 75 -3.27 -11.60 -19.55
CA GLY A 75 -2.38 -10.68 -20.26
C GLY A 75 -0.97 -11.24 -20.40
N GLU A 76 -0.21 -10.64 -21.29
CA GLU A 76 1.23 -10.88 -21.37
C GLU A 76 1.91 -10.47 -20.05
N PRO A 77 2.87 -11.24 -19.50
CA PRO A 77 3.52 -10.95 -18.21
C PRO A 77 4.02 -9.51 -18.07
N LEU A 78 4.58 -8.94 -19.15
CA LEU A 78 5.03 -7.54 -19.17
C LEU A 78 3.89 -6.54 -18.97
N GLN A 79 2.74 -6.77 -19.60
CA GLN A 79 1.57 -5.90 -19.48
C GLN A 79 1.01 -5.95 -18.04
N LEU A 80 1.03 -7.12 -17.42
CA LEU A 80 0.59 -7.28 -16.02
C LEU A 80 1.53 -6.53 -15.05
N LEU A 81 2.85 -6.57 -15.27
CA LEU A 81 3.81 -5.79 -14.48
C LEU A 81 3.61 -4.28 -14.67
N GLU A 82 3.36 -3.83 -15.90
CA GLU A 82 3.04 -2.43 -16.20
C GLU A 82 1.75 -1.99 -15.49
N THR A 83 0.70 -2.81 -15.57
CA THR A 83 -0.58 -2.57 -14.88
C THR A 83 -0.39 -2.47 -13.37
N TYR A 84 0.44 -3.35 -12.79
CA TYR A 84 0.80 -3.27 -11.37
C TYR A 84 1.49 -1.95 -11.01
N LEU A 85 2.45 -1.49 -11.80
CA LEU A 85 3.14 -0.21 -11.56
C LEU A 85 2.15 0.95 -11.58
N ARG A 86 1.29 1.03 -12.60
CA ARG A 86 0.25 2.07 -12.71
C ARG A 86 -0.70 2.05 -11.52
N TRP A 87 -1.20 0.87 -11.17
CA TRP A 87 -2.10 0.69 -10.04
C TRP A 87 -1.45 1.12 -8.72
N THR A 88 -0.19 0.75 -8.49
CA THR A 88 0.53 1.10 -7.25
C THR A 88 0.77 2.60 -7.15
N ILE A 89 1.22 3.25 -8.22
CA ILE A 89 1.43 4.70 -8.27
C ILE A 89 0.12 5.43 -8.01
N GLN A 90 -0.94 5.11 -8.75
CA GLN A 90 -2.26 5.71 -8.57
C GLN A 90 -2.78 5.54 -7.13
N ARG A 91 -2.52 4.40 -6.54
CA ARG A 91 -2.92 4.11 -5.17
C ARG A 91 -2.20 4.97 -4.14
N HIS A 92 -0.89 5.18 -4.27
CA HIS A 92 -0.14 6.09 -3.40
C HIS A 92 -0.60 7.54 -3.58
N ARG A 93 -0.93 7.96 -4.80
CA ARG A 93 -1.50 9.28 -5.08
C ARG A 93 -2.86 9.48 -4.39
N ASN A 94 -3.73 8.49 -4.49
CA ASN A 94 -5.07 8.57 -3.91
C ASN A 94 -5.11 8.36 -2.39
N ASN A 95 -4.08 7.74 -1.83
CA ASN A 95 -4.02 7.42 -0.40
C ASN A 95 -2.65 7.78 0.21
N PRO A 96 -2.41 9.06 0.50
CA PRO A 96 -1.12 9.55 0.98
C PRO A 96 -0.73 9.02 2.37
N HIS A 97 -1.69 8.48 3.14
CA HIS A 97 -1.42 7.92 4.46
C HIS A 97 -0.99 6.45 4.44
N LEU A 98 -1.29 5.72 3.35
CA LEU A 98 -1.02 4.29 3.25
C LEU A 98 0.44 3.94 3.54
N LEU A 99 1.37 4.68 2.92
CA LEU A 99 2.79 4.39 3.06
C LEU A 99 3.31 4.62 4.49
N ARG A 100 2.71 5.55 5.23
CA ARG A 100 3.03 5.77 6.66
C ARG A 100 2.59 4.58 7.51
N PHE A 101 1.41 4.04 7.28
CA PHE A 101 0.97 2.81 7.95
C PHE A 101 1.82 1.62 7.54
N TYR A 102 2.08 1.45 6.25
CA TYR A 102 2.94 0.40 5.71
C TYR A 102 4.32 0.39 6.39
N THR A 103 5.01 1.52 6.41
CA THR A 103 6.35 1.63 6.99
C THR A 103 6.34 1.51 8.51
N SER A 104 5.35 2.11 9.19
CA SER A 104 5.21 2.01 10.64
C SER A 104 5.00 0.57 11.08
N GLU A 105 4.11 -0.17 10.42
CA GLU A 105 3.82 -1.56 10.76
C GLU A 105 4.97 -2.52 10.40
N LEU A 106 5.75 -2.24 9.35
CA LEU A 106 6.94 -3.03 9.02
C LEU A 106 8.11 -2.81 10.00
N THR A 107 8.26 -1.60 10.52
CA THR A 107 9.39 -1.25 11.39
C THR A 107 9.09 -1.38 12.88
N ASN A 108 7.82 -1.21 13.25
CA ASN A 108 7.33 -1.30 14.63
C ASN A 108 5.94 -1.95 14.63
N PRO A 109 5.85 -3.28 14.41
CA PRO A 109 4.59 -3.98 14.21
C PRO A 109 3.71 -3.91 15.46
N THR A 110 2.43 -3.61 15.24
CA THR A 110 1.40 -3.71 16.28
C THR A 110 0.84 -5.13 16.35
N ALA A 111 -0.06 -5.39 17.33
CA ALA A 111 -0.78 -6.66 17.43
C ALA A 111 -1.64 -6.99 16.19
N PHE A 112 -1.92 -5.99 15.34
CA PHE A 112 -2.72 -6.14 14.13
C PHE A 112 -1.91 -6.50 12.88
N PHE A 113 -0.56 -6.38 12.95
CA PHE A 113 0.30 -6.72 11.83
C PHE A 113 0.06 -8.13 11.27
N PRO A 114 0.01 -9.21 12.10
CA PRO A 114 -0.14 -10.57 11.58
C PRO A 114 -1.49 -10.84 10.91
N SER A 115 -2.55 -10.14 11.34
CA SER A 115 -3.92 -10.39 10.87
C SER A 115 -4.39 -9.47 9.75
N ILE A 116 -3.82 -8.27 9.61
CA ILE A 116 -4.25 -7.28 8.63
C ILE A 116 -3.14 -6.95 7.62
N VAL A 117 -1.96 -6.56 8.09
CA VAL A 117 -0.92 -5.98 7.24
C VAL A 117 -0.13 -7.06 6.50
N ALA A 118 0.36 -8.07 7.23
CA ALA A 118 1.18 -9.13 6.64
C ALA A 118 0.44 -9.92 5.55
N PRO A 119 -0.84 -10.32 5.71
CA PRO A 119 -1.59 -10.99 4.65
C PRO A 119 -1.74 -10.12 3.40
N ALA A 120 -2.01 -8.82 3.56
CA ALA A 120 -2.17 -7.88 2.45
C ALA A 120 -0.87 -7.74 1.64
N ILE A 121 0.28 -7.55 2.31
CA ILE A 121 1.58 -7.46 1.65
C ILE A 121 1.94 -8.78 0.96
N SER A 122 1.78 -9.91 1.67
CA SER A 122 2.08 -11.24 1.15
C SER A 122 1.25 -11.57 -0.09
N LYS A 123 0.02 -11.11 -0.14
CA LYS A 123 -0.87 -11.28 -1.31
C LYS A 123 -0.29 -10.60 -2.54
N VAL A 124 0.15 -9.34 -2.42
CA VAL A 124 0.77 -8.59 -3.53
C VAL A 124 2.01 -9.33 -4.04
N ILE A 125 2.91 -9.72 -3.14
CA ILE A 125 4.16 -10.38 -3.52
C ILE A 125 3.86 -11.73 -4.19
N ARG A 126 2.87 -12.48 -3.72
CA ARG A 126 2.46 -13.75 -4.33
C ARG A 126 1.95 -13.55 -5.76
N VAL A 127 1.00 -12.63 -5.97
CA VAL A 127 0.45 -12.36 -7.31
C VAL A 127 1.54 -11.92 -8.28
N LEU A 128 2.45 -11.04 -7.85
CA LEU A 128 3.58 -10.65 -8.69
C LEU A 128 4.52 -11.82 -8.99
N SER A 129 4.76 -12.69 -8.00
CA SER A 129 5.62 -13.87 -8.20
C SER A 129 5.02 -14.82 -9.21
N GLU A 130 3.72 -15.06 -9.17
CA GLU A 130 3.00 -15.87 -10.14
C GLU A 130 3.14 -15.30 -11.58
N VAL A 131 2.97 -13.97 -11.75
CA VAL A 131 3.18 -13.31 -13.05
C VAL A 131 4.62 -13.47 -13.55
N ILE A 132 5.60 -13.36 -12.65
CA ILE A 132 7.01 -13.53 -13.04
C ILE A 132 7.33 -14.99 -13.36
N GLU A 133 6.80 -15.94 -12.60
CA GLU A 133 6.95 -17.38 -12.88
C GLU A 133 6.35 -17.77 -14.23
N ASP A 134 5.16 -17.25 -14.55
CA ASP A 134 4.54 -17.43 -15.86
C ASP A 134 5.43 -16.87 -16.99
N GLY A 135 6.01 -15.69 -16.78
CA GLY A 135 6.95 -15.10 -17.73
C GLY A 135 8.23 -15.93 -17.94
N VAL A 136 8.72 -16.57 -16.89
CA VAL A 136 9.85 -17.52 -16.98
C VAL A 136 9.45 -18.77 -17.75
N GLN A 137 8.27 -19.35 -17.46
CA GLN A 137 7.77 -20.53 -18.17
C GLN A 137 7.54 -20.28 -19.67
N LEU A 138 7.08 -19.08 -20.02
CA LEU A 138 6.88 -18.64 -21.40
C LEU A 138 8.19 -18.24 -22.11
N GLY A 139 9.33 -18.25 -21.40
CA GLY A 139 10.62 -17.85 -21.95
C GLY A 139 10.79 -16.34 -22.18
N VAL A 140 9.88 -15.51 -21.66
CA VAL A 140 9.93 -14.05 -21.70
C VAL A 140 10.97 -13.53 -20.71
N PHE A 141 11.02 -14.14 -19.52
CA PHE A 141 11.97 -13.81 -18.47
C PHE A 141 13.03 -14.89 -18.32
N ARG A 142 14.19 -14.50 -17.82
CA ARG A 142 15.33 -15.38 -17.60
C ARG A 142 15.00 -16.45 -16.55
N LYS A 143 15.38 -17.68 -16.78
CA LYS A 143 15.13 -18.82 -15.87
C LYS A 143 15.85 -18.74 -14.53
N GLU A 144 16.91 -17.93 -14.43
CA GLU A 144 17.69 -17.71 -13.22
C GLU A 144 17.02 -16.73 -12.26
N ILE A 145 15.93 -16.07 -12.68
CA ILE A 145 15.20 -15.09 -11.86
C ILE A 145 14.43 -15.80 -10.75
N HIS A 146 14.70 -15.41 -9.52
CA HIS A 146 13.91 -15.82 -8.38
C HIS A 146 12.69 -14.90 -8.26
N ALA A 147 11.50 -15.43 -8.55
CA ALA A 147 10.27 -14.64 -8.71
C ALA A 147 9.94 -13.76 -7.49
N VAL A 148 10.06 -14.29 -6.26
CA VAL A 148 9.81 -13.53 -5.03
C VAL A 148 10.78 -12.36 -4.88
N ASN A 149 12.07 -12.56 -5.17
CA ASN A 149 13.07 -11.49 -5.08
C ASN A 149 12.81 -10.39 -6.12
N ALA A 150 12.45 -10.77 -7.33
CA ALA A 150 12.09 -9.83 -8.38
C ALA A 150 10.81 -9.05 -8.03
N SER A 151 9.81 -9.70 -7.45
CA SER A 151 8.59 -9.07 -6.95
C SER A 151 8.87 -8.05 -5.84
N LEU A 152 9.73 -8.40 -4.89
CA LEU A 152 10.16 -7.48 -3.82
C LEU A 152 10.93 -6.29 -4.39
N ALA A 153 11.78 -6.50 -5.40
CA ALA A 153 12.51 -5.41 -6.06
C ALA A 153 11.55 -4.45 -6.77
N LEU A 154 10.61 -4.97 -7.57
CA LEU A 154 9.62 -4.15 -8.27
C LEU A 154 8.75 -3.34 -7.31
N ALA A 155 8.20 -3.99 -6.28
CA ALA A 155 7.41 -3.32 -5.26
C ALA A 155 8.24 -2.28 -4.49
N GLY A 156 9.51 -2.59 -4.18
CA GLY A 156 10.44 -1.70 -3.52
C GLY A 156 10.75 -0.44 -4.33
N MET A 157 10.92 -0.54 -5.63
CA MET A 157 11.18 0.63 -6.51
C MET A 157 10.08 1.68 -6.36
N VAL A 158 8.80 1.29 -6.46
CA VAL A 158 7.68 2.23 -6.35
C VAL A 158 7.53 2.75 -4.93
N ASN A 159 7.58 1.88 -3.94
CA ASN A 159 7.44 2.30 -2.54
C ASN A 159 8.54 3.28 -2.14
N TYR A 160 9.79 3.03 -2.56
CA TYR A 160 10.92 3.91 -2.25
C TYR A 160 10.77 5.29 -2.90
N PHE A 161 10.25 5.38 -4.13
CA PHE A 161 9.95 6.66 -4.76
C PHE A 161 9.05 7.52 -3.86
N PHE A 162 7.92 6.97 -3.41
CA PHE A 162 7.00 7.70 -2.55
C PHE A 162 7.54 7.95 -1.13
N LEU A 163 8.40 7.08 -0.62
CA LEU A 163 9.08 7.30 0.67
C LEU A 163 10.10 8.44 0.61
N SER A 164 10.75 8.62 -0.53
CA SER A 164 11.84 9.58 -0.71
C SER A 164 11.40 10.95 -1.22
N LEU A 165 10.08 11.20 -1.43
CA LEU A 165 9.58 12.43 -2.03
C LEU A 165 10.19 13.71 -1.44
N LEU A 166 10.17 13.84 -0.11
CA LEU A 166 10.71 15.03 0.57
C LEU A 166 12.23 15.14 0.43
N ALA A 167 12.94 14.02 0.38
CA ALA A 167 14.39 13.99 0.28
C ALA A 167 14.90 14.26 -1.15
N THR A 168 14.06 14.01 -2.15
CA THR A 168 14.42 14.09 -3.58
C THR A 168 13.74 15.23 -4.31
N GLU A 169 13.03 16.11 -3.61
CA GLU A 169 12.27 17.23 -4.18
C GLU A 169 13.14 18.16 -5.06
N SER A 170 14.40 18.37 -4.68
CA SER A 170 15.35 19.19 -5.47
C SER A 170 15.98 18.46 -6.66
N LEU A 171 15.83 17.13 -6.75
CA LEU A 171 16.49 16.30 -7.77
C LEU A 171 15.54 15.90 -8.90
N ILE A 172 14.27 15.70 -8.59
CA ILE A 172 13.28 15.23 -9.55
C ILE A 172 11.90 15.81 -9.23
N SER A 173 11.14 16.15 -10.25
CA SER A 173 9.74 16.52 -10.07
C SER A 173 8.90 15.32 -9.67
N HIS A 174 8.01 15.51 -8.69
CA HIS A 174 7.06 14.51 -8.21
C HIS A 174 5.62 14.81 -8.63
N ALA A 175 5.45 15.64 -9.67
CA ALA A 175 4.13 16.01 -10.18
C ALA A 175 3.40 14.79 -10.79
N PRO A 176 2.09 14.64 -10.58
CA PRO A 176 1.32 13.50 -11.12
C PRO A 176 1.38 13.37 -12.63
N GLU A 177 1.62 14.47 -13.36
CA GLU A 177 1.77 14.50 -14.82
C GLU A 177 2.98 13.68 -15.30
N GLN A 178 3.91 13.36 -14.40
CA GLN A 178 5.10 12.54 -14.69
C GLN A 178 4.93 11.06 -14.32
N ASP A 179 3.79 10.66 -13.78
CA ASP A 179 3.55 9.28 -13.34
C ASP A 179 3.68 8.28 -14.48
N GLU A 180 3.24 8.65 -15.69
CA GLU A 180 3.42 7.81 -16.87
C GLU A 180 4.90 7.60 -17.23
N GLN A 181 5.68 8.68 -17.18
CA GLN A 181 7.13 8.58 -17.42
C GLN A 181 7.81 7.72 -16.34
N LEU A 182 7.37 7.82 -15.08
CA LEU A 182 7.87 6.99 -13.98
C LEU A 182 7.59 5.51 -14.24
N VAL A 183 6.37 5.15 -14.66
CA VAL A 183 6.00 3.77 -15.04
C VAL A 183 6.95 3.26 -16.11
N GLN A 184 7.13 4.01 -17.21
CA GLN A 184 7.97 3.59 -18.32
C GLN A 184 9.44 3.42 -17.93
N GLN A 185 9.98 4.32 -17.10
CA GLN A 185 11.36 4.20 -16.61
C GLN A 185 11.54 2.99 -15.70
N TYR A 186 10.61 2.75 -14.78
CA TYR A 186 10.71 1.60 -13.88
C TYR A 186 10.53 0.27 -14.61
N LEU A 187 9.60 0.21 -15.56
CA LEU A 187 9.43 -0.96 -16.41
C LEU A 187 10.71 -1.22 -17.22
N LEU A 188 11.29 -0.19 -17.83
CA LEU A 188 12.53 -0.30 -18.60
C LEU A 188 13.70 -0.81 -17.74
N ILE A 189 13.92 -0.24 -16.54
CA ILE A 189 15.00 -0.63 -15.64
C ILE A 189 14.81 -2.08 -15.19
N PHE A 190 13.60 -2.42 -14.77
CA PHE A 190 13.27 -3.73 -14.25
C PHE A 190 13.39 -4.81 -15.34
N THR A 191 12.78 -4.58 -16.51
CA THR A 191 12.73 -5.58 -17.57
C THR A 191 14.10 -5.84 -18.19
N LYS A 192 14.96 -4.83 -18.34
CA LYS A 192 16.35 -5.05 -18.78
C LYS A 192 17.15 -6.02 -17.88
N GLY A 193 16.77 -6.08 -16.58
CA GLY A 193 17.36 -7.03 -15.64
C GLY A 193 16.83 -8.46 -15.77
N ILE A 194 15.57 -8.64 -16.16
CA ILE A 194 14.87 -9.93 -16.09
C ILE A 194 14.52 -10.56 -17.44
N MET A 195 14.50 -9.80 -18.55
CA MET A 195 14.19 -10.35 -19.89
C MET A 195 15.30 -11.25 -20.42
N THR A 196 14.90 -12.25 -21.18
CA THR A 196 15.82 -12.99 -22.06
C THR A 196 16.41 -12.07 -23.13
N THR A 197 17.67 -12.22 -23.44
CA THR A 197 18.35 -11.51 -24.53
C THR A 197 17.90 -12.06 -25.88
#